data_f8fc47c8be0e57777cc28d7d507260f6
#
_entry.id   f8fc47c8be0e57777cc28d7d507260f6
#
_cell.length_a   1.000
_cell.length_b   1.000
_cell.length_c   1.000
_cell.angle_alpha   90.00
_cell.angle_beta   90.00
_cell.angle_gamma   90.00
#
_symmetry.space_group_name_H-M   'P 1'
#
loop_
_entity.id
_entity.type
_entity.pdbx_description
1 polymer ?
#
loop_
_entity_poly.entity_id
_entity_poly.type
_entity_poly.pdbx_seq_one_letter_code
_entity_poly.pdbx_strand_id
1 'polypeptide(L)'
;MKQLIYAIVIFYVFVACKPEPPLATKTVVVLYDLSASVDKTSLENYETFSNLIFDKLQQGDVMLGAKISENSITERNHICELKLPLFEPTSTNTIIKNQEKITYDKMVSSKTKEAKTSLHNTLFEDHSSVNKTDILSAIKASEQIFNTYPASKQILVICSDMLEAEETVNFEKKNPDKAFLDNLIKSQTSKGTFPNLKNITVIVEGANAGNNDQFFAVQNFWIEYFKATGASIEKQNYAAHLTEF
;
A
#
# COMPACT_ATOMS: atom_id res chain seq x y z
N MET A 1 23.95 61.78 41.23
CA MET A 1 23.87 61.07 39.92
C MET A 1 24.07 59.57 40.20
N LYS A 2 23.00 58.82 40.24
CA LYS A 2 23.05 57.37 40.46
C LYS A 2 22.77 56.73 39.13
N GLN A 3 23.77 56.10 38.51
CA GLN A 3 23.58 55.29 37.30
C GLN A 3 22.97 53.94 37.67
N LEU A 4 21.78 53.67 37.14
CA LEU A 4 21.08 52.42 37.29
C LEU A 4 21.51 51.52 36.15
N ILE A 5 22.27 50.46 36.47
CA ILE A 5 22.70 49.43 35.48
C ILE A 5 21.57 48.41 35.44
N TYR A 6 20.85 48.34 34.33
CA TYR A 6 19.91 47.26 34.02
C TYR A 6 20.68 46.08 33.44
N ALA A 7 20.82 45.02 34.24
CA ALA A 7 21.29 43.72 33.75
C ALA A 7 20.12 43.03 33.04
N ILE A 8 20.15 42.96 31.71
CA ILE A 8 19.20 42.17 30.91
C ILE A 8 19.71 40.72 30.97
N VAL A 9 19.05 39.88 31.75
CA VAL A 9 19.25 38.43 31.74
C VAL A 9 18.47 37.87 30.54
N ILE A 10 19.16 37.58 29.43
CA ILE A 10 18.55 36.89 28.29
C ILE A 10 18.51 35.41 28.64
N PHE A 11 17.32 34.94 28.97
CA PHE A 11 17.04 33.53 29.20
C PHE A 11 16.90 32.84 27.81
N TYR A 12 17.97 32.26 27.31
CA TYR A 12 17.89 31.39 26.13
C TYR A 12 17.18 30.10 26.52
N VAL A 13 15.88 30.02 26.23
CA VAL A 13 15.13 28.76 26.26
C VAL A 13 15.58 27.95 25.03
N PHE A 14 16.56 27.09 25.21
CA PHE A 14 16.82 26.04 24.24
C PHE A 14 15.64 25.09 24.22
N VAL A 15 14.67 25.33 23.34
CA VAL A 15 13.71 24.31 22.95
C VAL A 15 14.51 23.26 22.18
N ALA A 16 14.95 22.22 22.88
CA ALA A 16 15.50 21.04 22.24
C ALA A 16 14.38 20.40 21.43
N CYS A 17 14.20 20.83 20.17
CA CYS A 17 13.46 20.06 19.19
C CYS A 17 14.14 18.70 19.11
N LYS A 18 13.53 17.66 19.69
CA LYS A 18 13.93 16.29 19.35
C LYS A 18 13.73 16.16 17.84
N PRO A 19 14.76 15.81 17.07
CA PRO A 19 14.53 15.55 15.66
C PRO A 19 13.45 14.50 15.55
N GLU A 20 12.41 14.79 14.78
CA GLU A 20 11.40 13.78 14.46
C GLU A 20 12.12 12.58 13.85
N PRO A 21 11.71 11.35 14.21
CA PRO A 21 12.28 10.16 13.59
C PRO A 21 12.12 10.30 12.07
N PRO A 22 13.17 9.99 11.28
CA PRO A 22 13.09 10.10 9.84
C PRO A 22 11.89 9.28 9.35
N LEU A 23 11.00 9.91 8.59
CA LEU A 23 9.88 9.23 7.94
C LEU A 23 10.41 8.15 7.01
N ALA A 24 9.70 7.03 6.94
CA ALA A 24 9.99 6.04 5.92
C ALA A 24 9.98 6.71 4.53
N THR A 25 10.96 6.39 3.70
CA THR A 25 11.06 6.99 2.35
C THR A 25 9.91 6.52 1.47
N LYS A 26 9.44 5.29 1.68
CA LYS A 26 8.36 4.69 0.93
C LYS A 26 7.49 3.79 1.82
N THR A 27 6.16 3.90 1.67
CA THR A 27 5.21 2.92 2.19
C THR A 27 4.43 2.32 1.03
N VAL A 28 4.50 1.00 0.89
CA VAL A 28 3.79 0.23 -0.13
C VAL A 28 2.76 -0.65 0.56
N VAL A 29 1.49 -0.49 0.21
CA VAL A 29 0.41 -1.40 0.61
C VAL A 29 0.02 -2.22 -0.60
N VAL A 30 0.02 -3.54 -0.48
CA VAL A 30 -0.38 -4.44 -1.55
C VAL A 30 -1.63 -5.21 -1.11
N LEU A 31 -2.70 -5.06 -1.88
CA LEU A 31 -3.96 -5.77 -1.68
C LEU A 31 -4.01 -6.94 -2.66
N TYR A 32 -4.26 -8.15 -2.17
CA TYR A 32 -4.31 -9.35 -2.97
C TYR A 32 -5.73 -9.91 -3.01
N ASP A 33 -6.28 -9.99 -4.20
CA ASP A 33 -7.49 -10.75 -4.46
C ASP A 33 -7.15 -12.24 -4.47
N LEU A 34 -7.73 -12.96 -3.53
CA LEU A 34 -7.56 -14.40 -3.38
C LEU A 34 -8.91 -15.11 -3.48
N SER A 35 -9.85 -14.53 -4.25
CA SER A 35 -11.13 -15.17 -4.54
C SER A 35 -10.95 -16.43 -5.39
N ALA A 36 -11.92 -17.34 -5.31
CA ALA A 36 -11.88 -18.60 -6.02
C ALA A 36 -11.85 -18.47 -7.56
N SER A 37 -12.13 -17.28 -8.09
CA SER A 37 -12.04 -16.96 -9.52
C SER A 37 -10.61 -16.67 -10.00
N VAL A 38 -9.68 -16.36 -9.08
CA VAL A 38 -8.28 -16.07 -9.43
C VAL A 38 -7.56 -17.36 -9.77
N ASP A 39 -7.07 -17.47 -10.99
CA ASP A 39 -6.35 -18.65 -11.44
C ASP A 39 -4.89 -18.65 -10.97
N LYS A 40 -4.26 -19.82 -11.11
CA LYS A 40 -2.86 -20.03 -10.70
C LYS A 40 -1.90 -19.07 -11.41
N THR A 41 -2.13 -18.77 -12.69
CA THR A 41 -1.29 -17.88 -13.48
C THR A 41 -1.33 -16.46 -12.92
N SER A 42 -2.52 -16.01 -12.53
CA SER A 42 -2.69 -14.70 -11.87
C SER A 42 -1.93 -14.65 -10.54
N LEU A 43 -2.00 -15.70 -9.72
CA LEU A 43 -1.24 -15.77 -8.46
C LEU A 43 0.28 -15.76 -8.69
N GLU A 44 0.78 -16.46 -9.72
CA GLU A 44 2.20 -16.43 -10.12
C GLU A 44 2.63 -15.03 -10.58
N ASN A 45 1.76 -14.30 -11.29
CA ASN A 45 2.00 -12.91 -11.67
C ASN A 45 2.03 -11.98 -10.45
N TYR A 46 1.10 -12.14 -9.50
CA TYR A 46 1.08 -11.37 -8.24
C TYR A 46 2.36 -11.58 -7.44
N GLU A 47 2.82 -12.83 -7.32
CA GLU A 47 4.09 -13.14 -6.65
C GLU A 47 5.27 -12.48 -7.38
N THR A 48 5.32 -12.60 -8.70
CA THR A 48 6.39 -12.04 -9.53
C THR A 48 6.45 -10.53 -9.37
N PHE A 49 5.31 -9.83 -9.48
CA PHE A 49 5.26 -8.38 -9.29
C PHE A 49 5.63 -7.98 -7.86
N SER A 50 5.17 -8.72 -6.86
CA SER A 50 5.55 -8.48 -5.45
C SER A 50 7.05 -8.65 -5.22
N ASN A 51 7.69 -9.61 -5.90
CA ASN A 51 9.13 -9.78 -5.83
C ASN A 51 9.87 -8.57 -6.42
N LEU A 52 9.37 -7.95 -7.50
CA LEU A 52 9.91 -6.68 -8.01
C LEU A 52 9.80 -5.56 -6.96
N ILE A 53 8.69 -5.51 -6.21
CA ILE A 53 8.53 -4.53 -5.12
C ILE A 53 9.57 -4.79 -4.02
N PHE A 54 9.68 -6.02 -3.51
CA PHE A 54 10.64 -6.37 -2.48
C PHE A 54 12.08 -5.99 -2.86
N ASP A 55 12.45 -6.22 -4.12
CA ASP A 55 13.81 -5.95 -4.61
C ASP A 55 14.09 -4.44 -4.79
N LYS A 56 13.05 -3.60 -4.84
CA LYS A 56 13.14 -2.13 -4.95
C LYS A 56 13.01 -1.41 -3.60
N LEU A 57 12.74 -2.13 -2.50
CA LEU A 57 12.69 -1.52 -1.18
C LEU A 57 14.08 -1.19 -0.66
N GLN A 58 14.16 -0.05 0.02
CA GLN A 58 15.39 0.47 0.61
C GLN A 58 15.23 0.63 2.13
N GLN A 59 16.32 0.92 2.81
CA GLN A 59 16.27 1.22 4.25
C GLN A 59 15.28 2.37 4.55
N GLY A 60 14.48 2.19 5.58
CA GLY A 60 13.39 3.09 5.96
C GLY A 60 12.07 2.82 5.24
N ASP A 61 12.05 1.95 4.21
CA ASP A 61 10.82 1.59 3.52
C ASP A 61 10.00 0.55 4.29
N VAL A 62 8.69 0.59 4.06
CA VAL A 62 7.70 -0.34 4.62
C VAL A 62 6.87 -0.92 3.48
N MET A 63 6.69 -2.23 3.48
CA MET A 63 5.72 -2.94 2.63
C MET A 63 4.78 -3.77 3.51
N LEU A 64 3.50 -3.70 3.22
CA LEU A 64 2.44 -4.46 3.89
C LEU A 64 1.57 -5.12 2.82
N GLY A 65 1.46 -6.44 2.89
CA GLY A 65 0.54 -7.23 2.08
C GLY A 65 -0.71 -7.63 2.85
N ALA A 66 -1.89 -7.51 2.24
CA ALA A 66 -3.15 -7.90 2.86
C ALA A 66 -4.11 -8.52 1.85
N LYS A 67 -4.97 -9.44 2.31
CA LYS A 67 -6.05 -10.03 1.50
C LYS A 67 -7.17 -9.01 1.30
N ILE A 68 -7.76 -9.00 0.11
CA ILE A 68 -9.07 -8.40 -0.12
C ILE A 68 -10.11 -9.34 0.49
N SER A 69 -10.95 -8.84 1.40
CA SER A 69 -11.97 -9.62 2.09
C SER A 69 -13.19 -8.77 2.43
N GLU A 70 -14.32 -9.42 2.72
CA GLU A 70 -15.60 -8.76 3.09
C GLU A 70 -15.50 -7.84 4.33
N ASN A 71 -14.54 -8.09 5.23
CA ASN A 71 -14.48 -7.45 6.54
C ASN A 71 -13.23 -6.58 6.72
N SER A 72 -12.83 -5.80 5.72
CA SER A 72 -11.71 -4.85 5.80
C SER A 72 -10.39 -5.40 6.34
N ILE A 73 -9.32 -4.66 6.19
CA ILE A 73 -7.99 -5.09 6.65
C ILE A 73 -7.94 -5.07 8.17
N THR A 74 -8.10 -6.26 8.77
CA THR A 74 -7.77 -6.51 10.18
C THR A 74 -6.38 -7.13 10.26
N GLU A 75 -5.79 -7.25 11.45
CA GLU A 75 -4.52 -7.97 11.63
C GLU A 75 -4.55 -9.40 11.06
N ARG A 76 -5.73 -10.03 11.03
CA ARG A 76 -5.95 -11.38 10.48
C ARG A 76 -5.84 -11.44 8.96
N ASN A 77 -5.92 -10.32 8.27
CA ASN A 77 -5.84 -10.23 6.82
C ASN A 77 -4.42 -9.89 6.33
N HIS A 78 -3.47 -9.65 7.23
CA HIS A 78 -2.08 -9.48 6.85
C HIS A 78 -1.50 -10.77 6.29
N ILE A 79 -0.89 -10.66 5.12
CA ILE A 79 -0.19 -11.75 4.42
C ILE A 79 1.30 -11.69 4.73
N CYS A 80 1.88 -10.53 4.55
CA CYS A 80 3.30 -10.30 4.76
C CYS A 80 3.56 -8.86 5.20
N GLU A 81 4.67 -8.68 5.91
CA GLU A 81 5.15 -7.38 6.32
C GLU A 81 6.67 -7.34 6.19
N LEU A 82 7.18 -6.27 5.57
CA LEU A 82 8.61 -5.98 5.54
C LEU A 82 8.84 -4.53 5.94
N LYS A 83 9.47 -4.33 7.09
CA LYS A 83 9.94 -3.03 7.56
C LYS A 83 11.46 -3.04 7.57
N LEU A 84 12.06 -2.20 6.74
CA LEU A 84 13.50 -2.06 6.63
C LEU A 84 13.95 -0.88 7.51
N PRO A 85 14.59 -1.12 8.66
CA PRO A 85 15.06 -0.02 9.50
C PRO A 85 16.13 0.79 8.77
N LEU A 86 16.35 2.03 9.21
CA LEU A 86 17.49 2.80 8.77
C LEU A 86 18.79 2.17 9.33
N PHE A 87 19.85 2.19 8.54
CA PHE A 87 21.17 1.81 9.03
C PHE A 87 21.84 2.99 9.72
N GLU A 88 21.92 2.93 11.04
CA GLU A 88 22.56 3.95 11.88
C GLU A 88 23.75 3.33 12.58
N PRO A 89 25.00 3.55 12.08
CA PRO A 89 26.18 3.00 12.71
C PRO A 89 26.43 3.66 14.09
N THR A 90 26.75 2.84 15.09
CA THR A 90 27.01 3.31 16.46
C THR A 90 28.42 3.88 16.63
N SER A 91 29.32 3.63 15.68
CA SER A 91 30.73 4.03 15.73
C SER A 91 31.19 4.73 14.45
N THR A 92 32.05 5.69 14.59
CA THR A 92 32.79 6.30 13.48
C THR A 92 33.98 5.45 13.00
N ASN A 93 34.37 4.43 13.77
CA ASN A 93 35.45 3.51 13.39
C ASN A 93 35.02 2.65 12.20
N THR A 94 35.77 2.70 11.11
CA THR A 94 35.45 2.04 9.83
C THR A 94 35.27 0.51 9.98
N ILE A 95 36.08 -0.13 10.82
CA ILE A 95 36.05 -1.58 11.03
C ILE A 95 34.71 -1.95 11.72
N ILE A 96 34.38 -1.24 12.78
CA ILE A 96 33.14 -1.47 13.53
C ILE A 96 31.93 -1.19 12.63
N LYS A 97 31.93 -0.05 11.94
CA LYS A 97 30.88 0.32 10.98
C LYS A 97 30.66 -0.76 9.91
N ASN A 98 31.73 -1.34 9.37
CA ASN A 98 31.64 -2.40 8.37
C ASN A 98 31.05 -3.69 8.97
N GLN A 99 31.40 -4.06 10.20
CA GLN A 99 30.81 -5.21 10.88
C GLN A 99 29.31 -5.01 11.15
N GLU A 100 28.93 -3.82 11.61
CA GLU A 100 27.54 -3.43 11.82
C GLU A 100 26.75 -3.48 10.50
N LYS A 101 27.34 -3.00 9.39
CA LYS A 101 26.72 -3.06 8.07
C LYS A 101 26.49 -4.51 7.61
N ILE A 102 27.47 -5.40 7.77
CA ILE A 102 27.31 -6.81 7.46
C ILE A 102 26.18 -7.45 8.28
N THR A 103 26.08 -7.12 9.55
CA THR A 103 25.01 -7.60 10.43
C THR A 103 23.66 -7.07 9.99
N TYR A 104 23.59 -5.78 9.66
CA TYR A 104 22.39 -5.16 9.11
C TYR A 104 21.94 -5.84 7.79
N ASP A 105 22.86 -6.06 6.85
CA ASP A 105 22.55 -6.67 5.56
C ASP A 105 22.04 -8.12 5.72
N LYS A 106 22.60 -8.88 6.65
CA LYS A 106 22.10 -10.21 6.99
C LYS A 106 20.66 -10.17 7.57
N MET A 107 20.40 -9.22 8.46
CA MET A 107 19.07 -9.01 9.03
C MET A 107 18.05 -8.64 7.94
N VAL A 108 18.37 -7.70 7.05
CA VAL A 108 17.54 -7.31 5.90
C VAL A 108 17.25 -8.53 5.02
N SER A 109 18.28 -9.29 4.65
CA SER A 109 18.12 -10.51 3.82
C SER A 109 17.21 -11.54 4.48
N SER A 110 17.35 -11.79 5.79
CA SER A 110 16.49 -12.71 6.54
C SER A 110 15.04 -12.26 6.54
N LYS A 111 14.78 -10.99 6.89
CA LYS A 111 13.43 -10.43 6.92
C LYS A 111 12.75 -10.43 5.54
N THR A 112 13.50 -10.10 4.49
CA THR A 112 13.00 -10.14 3.12
C THR A 112 12.62 -11.57 2.72
N LYS A 113 13.46 -12.55 3.05
CA LYS A 113 13.17 -13.95 2.80
C LYS A 113 11.92 -14.42 3.55
N GLU A 114 11.79 -14.05 4.82
CA GLU A 114 10.60 -14.37 5.64
C GLU A 114 9.33 -13.78 5.02
N ALA A 115 9.35 -12.51 4.61
CA ALA A 115 8.21 -11.84 3.98
C ALA A 115 7.84 -12.50 2.64
N LYS A 116 8.83 -12.82 1.78
CA LYS A 116 8.62 -13.54 0.51
C LYS A 116 8.04 -14.94 0.75
N THR A 117 8.53 -15.66 1.76
CA THR A 117 8.01 -16.99 2.10
C THR A 117 6.58 -16.93 2.62
N SER A 118 6.27 -15.95 3.48
CA SER A 118 4.90 -15.74 3.98
C SER A 118 3.94 -15.43 2.84
N LEU A 119 4.34 -14.54 1.93
CA LEU A 119 3.56 -14.22 0.74
C LEU A 119 3.30 -15.46 -0.11
N HIS A 120 4.36 -16.20 -0.48
CA HIS A 120 4.25 -17.41 -1.28
C HIS A 120 3.26 -18.42 -0.67
N ASN A 121 3.46 -18.73 0.61
CA ASN A 121 2.60 -19.71 1.29
C ASN A 121 1.13 -19.28 1.27
N THR A 122 0.86 -17.97 1.50
CA THR A 122 -0.52 -17.48 1.50
C THR A 122 -1.12 -17.41 0.10
N LEU A 123 -0.35 -17.02 -0.94
CA LEU A 123 -0.88 -16.99 -2.30
C LEU A 123 -1.28 -18.39 -2.81
N PHE A 124 -0.56 -19.44 -2.41
CA PHE A 124 -0.77 -20.78 -2.93
C PHE A 124 -1.44 -21.75 -1.93
N GLU A 125 -1.99 -21.24 -0.82
CA GLU A 125 -2.91 -22.02 0.02
C GLU A 125 -4.27 -22.18 -0.68
N ASP A 126 -5.13 -23.07 -0.14
CA ASP A 126 -6.48 -23.27 -0.68
C ASP A 126 -7.42 -22.09 -0.35
N HIS A 127 -7.87 -21.40 -1.38
CA HIS A 127 -8.80 -20.27 -1.31
C HIS A 127 -10.21 -20.58 -1.84
N SER A 128 -10.55 -21.84 -2.07
CA SER A 128 -11.83 -22.27 -2.67
C SER A 128 -13.08 -21.79 -1.93
N SER A 129 -12.95 -21.40 -0.67
CA SER A 129 -14.05 -20.85 0.14
C SER A 129 -14.25 -19.35 0.02
N VAL A 130 -13.35 -18.61 -0.66
CA VAL A 130 -13.46 -17.15 -0.82
C VAL A 130 -14.31 -16.81 -2.05
N ASN A 131 -15.58 -16.51 -1.83
CA ASN A 131 -16.56 -16.34 -2.92
C ASN A 131 -16.92 -14.89 -3.22
N LYS A 132 -16.31 -13.92 -2.53
CA LYS A 132 -16.62 -12.50 -2.68
C LYS A 132 -15.36 -11.67 -2.73
N THR A 133 -15.39 -10.64 -3.56
CA THR A 133 -14.31 -9.68 -3.73
C THR A 133 -14.82 -8.28 -3.39
N ASP A 134 -14.46 -7.77 -2.20
CA ASP A 134 -14.81 -6.43 -1.73
C ASP A 134 -13.60 -5.49 -1.83
N ILE A 135 -13.30 -5.07 -3.05
CA ILE A 135 -12.18 -4.17 -3.35
C ILE A 135 -12.41 -2.80 -2.71
N LEU A 136 -13.64 -2.30 -2.74
CA LEU A 136 -13.99 -0.98 -2.21
C LEU A 136 -13.68 -0.86 -0.71
N SER A 137 -14.04 -1.87 0.09
CA SER A 137 -13.73 -1.88 1.52
C SER A 137 -12.24 -2.07 1.78
N ALA A 138 -11.55 -2.88 0.99
CA ALA A 138 -10.10 -3.05 1.09
C ALA A 138 -9.35 -1.74 0.79
N ILE A 139 -9.77 -1.00 -0.24
CA ILE A 139 -9.24 0.33 -0.55
C ILE A 139 -9.48 1.29 0.64
N LYS A 140 -10.69 1.30 1.22
CA LYS A 140 -10.97 2.14 2.41
C LYS A 140 -10.10 1.77 3.60
N ALA A 141 -9.88 0.49 3.82
CA ALA A 141 -9.04 0.03 4.92
C ALA A 141 -7.55 0.37 4.72
N SER A 142 -7.05 0.41 3.47
CA SER A 142 -5.67 0.80 3.17
C SER A 142 -5.33 2.23 3.64
N GLU A 143 -6.32 3.14 3.68
CA GLU A 143 -6.15 4.50 4.22
C GLU A 143 -5.60 4.48 5.66
N GLN A 144 -6.08 3.56 6.50
CA GLN A 144 -5.61 3.46 7.89
C GLN A 144 -4.15 3.01 7.97
N ILE A 145 -3.73 2.14 7.05
CA ILE A 145 -2.33 1.69 6.98
C ILE A 145 -1.43 2.86 6.60
N PHE A 146 -1.80 3.65 5.60
CA PHE A 146 -1.02 4.83 5.21
C PHE A 146 -0.94 5.89 6.31
N ASN A 147 -2.00 6.05 7.10
CA ASN A 147 -2.00 6.93 8.27
C ASN A 147 -1.07 6.39 9.39
N THR A 148 -0.96 5.07 9.52
CA THR A 148 -0.08 4.42 10.52
C THR A 148 1.39 4.47 10.11
N TYR A 149 1.66 4.38 8.80
CA TYR A 149 3.01 4.39 8.22
C TYR A 149 3.16 5.57 7.24
N PRO A 150 3.22 6.81 7.73
CA PRO A 150 3.42 7.97 6.88
C PRO A 150 4.80 7.92 6.23
N ALA A 151 4.86 8.27 4.95
CA ALA A 151 6.09 8.28 4.16
C ALA A 151 6.07 9.41 3.12
N SER A 152 7.23 9.76 2.59
CA SER A 152 7.34 10.75 1.52
C SER A 152 6.73 10.26 0.20
N LYS A 153 6.72 8.94 -0.02
CA LYS A 153 6.06 8.27 -1.15
C LYS A 153 5.16 7.16 -0.63
N GLN A 154 3.89 7.21 -0.99
CA GLN A 154 2.90 6.20 -0.63
C GLN A 154 2.32 5.57 -1.89
N ILE A 155 2.31 4.23 -1.94
CA ILE A 155 1.89 3.47 -3.12
C ILE A 155 0.90 2.40 -2.68
N LEU A 156 -0.28 2.41 -3.30
CA LEU A 156 -1.27 1.35 -3.19
C LEU A 156 -1.17 0.46 -4.43
N VAL A 157 -0.83 -0.80 -4.24
CA VAL A 157 -0.86 -1.82 -5.29
C VAL A 157 -2.07 -2.70 -5.07
N ILE A 158 -2.82 -2.99 -6.14
CA ILE A 158 -3.97 -3.89 -6.10
C ILE A 158 -3.72 -5.02 -7.09
N CYS A 159 -3.54 -6.21 -6.57
CA CYS A 159 -3.40 -7.45 -7.33
C CYS A 159 -4.78 -8.10 -7.44
N SER A 160 -5.53 -7.78 -8.51
CA SER A 160 -6.91 -8.23 -8.75
C SER A 160 -7.29 -8.05 -10.21
N ASP A 161 -8.26 -8.81 -10.69
CA ASP A 161 -8.91 -8.57 -11.97
C ASP A 161 -9.77 -7.31 -11.98
N MET A 162 -9.97 -6.71 -10.80
CA MET A 162 -10.75 -5.49 -10.55
C MET A 162 -12.25 -5.65 -10.78
N LEU A 163 -12.76 -6.87 -10.80
CA LEU A 163 -14.19 -7.17 -10.87
C LEU A 163 -14.77 -7.22 -9.45
N GLU A 164 -15.33 -6.10 -9.01
CA GLU A 164 -16.08 -6.04 -7.74
C GLU A 164 -17.26 -7.02 -7.79
N ALA A 165 -17.36 -7.89 -6.79
CA ALA A 165 -18.35 -8.97 -6.74
C ALA A 165 -19.16 -8.99 -5.43
N GLU A 166 -19.67 -7.84 -5.00
CA GLU A 166 -20.54 -7.69 -3.84
C GLU A 166 -22.02 -7.55 -4.20
N GLU A 167 -22.91 -7.74 -3.23
CA GLU A 167 -24.36 -7.69 -3.45
C GLU A 167 -24.85 -6.37 -4.06
N THR A 168 -24.26 -5.26 -3.63
CA THR A 168 -24.63 -3.91 -4.05
C THR A 168 -23.86 -3.40 -5.25
N VAL A 169 -22.68 -3.98 -5.51
CA VAL A 169 -21.77 -3.60 -6.60
C VAL A 169 -21.23 -4.87 -7.23
N ASN A 170 -21.64 -5.16 -8.47
CA ASN A 170 -21.22 -6.37 -9.15
C ASN A 170 -20.91 -6.10 -10.62
N PHE A 171 -19.63 -6.04 -10.95
CA PHE A 171 -19.16 -5.74 -12.30
C PHE A 171 -19.13 -6.98 -13.20
N GLU A 172 -19.22 -8.18 -12.66
CA GLU A 172 -19.39 -9.40 -13.45
C GLU A 172 -20.77 -9.41 -14.16
N LYS A 173 -21.80 -8.82 -13.52
CA LYS A 173 -23.18 -8.82 -14.00
C LYS A 173 -23.54 -7.60 -14.83
N LYS A 174 -22.89 -6.46 -14.56
CA LYS A 174 -23.22 -5.19 -15.22
C LYS A 174 -22.01 -4.28 -15.29
N ASN A 175 -21.72 -3.76 -16.47
CA ASN A 175 -20.68 -2.76 -16.65
C ASN A 175 -21.02 -1.48 -15.86
N PRO A 176 -20.06 -0.93 -15.11
CA PRO A 176 -20.25 0.34 -14.42
C PRO A 176 -20.34 1.50 -15.41
N ASP A 177 -21.21 2.46 -15.12
CA ASP A 177 -21.34 3.70 -15.87
C ASP A 177 -21.08 4.91 -14.96
N LYS A 178 -21.03 6.10 -15.56
CA LYS A 178 -20.77 7.34 -14.80
C LYS A 178 -21.84 7.62 -13.75
N ALA A 179 -23.11 7.37 -14.05
CA ALA A 179 -24.21 7.61 -13.10
C ALA A 179 -24.09 6.69 -11.88
N PHE A 180 -23.69 5.44 -12.11
CA PHE A 180 -23.40 4.49 -11.04
C PHE A 180 -22.25 4.99 -10.17
N LEU A 181 -21.13 5.43 -10.75
CA LEU A 181 -19.98 5.97 -10.03
C LEU A 181 -20.37 7.18 -9.16
N ASP A 182 -21.07 8.15 -9.74
CA ASP A 182 -21.48 9.38 -9.03
C ASP A 182 -22.40 9.03 -7.82
N ASN A 183 -23.32 8.08 -7.97
CA ASN A 183 -24.19 7.60 -6.90
C ASN A 183 -23.40 6.84 -5.82
N LEU A 184 -22.46 6.01 -6.19
CA LEU A 184 -21.59 5.27 -5.26
C LEU A 184 -20.78 6.24 -4.39
N ILE A 185 -20.08 7.20 -5.01
CA ILE A 185 -19.30 8.21 -4.29
C ILE A 185 -20.18 8.99 -3.31
N LYS A 186 -21.36 9.44 -3.75
CA LYS A 186 -22.31 10.14 -2.89
C LYS A 186 -22.76 9.29 -1.71
N SER A 187 -23.08 8.01 -1.94
CA SER A 187 -23.46 7.06 -0.89
C SER A 187 -22.34 6.83 0.10
N GLN A 188 -21.12 6.54 -0.37
CA GLN A 188 -19.96 6.32 0.50
C GLN A 188 -19.60 7.57 1.29
N THR A 189 -19.65 8.76 0.67
CA THR A 189 -19.42 10.04 1.36
C THR A 189 -20.43 10.25 2.49
N SER A 190 -21.72 10.02 2.23
CA SER A 190 -22.76 10.18 3.25
C SER A 190 -22.63 9.19 4.41
N LYS A 191 -22.07 8.01 4.17
CA LYS A 191 -21.80 6.97 5.19
C LYS A 191 -20.43 7.13 5.87
N GLY A 192 -19.58 8.05 5.43
CA GLY A 192 -18.20 8.21 5.92
C GLY A 192 -17.26 7.07 5.48
N THR A 193 -17.63 6.28 4.48
CA THR A 193 -16.83 5.16 3.98
C THR A 193 -16.04 5.48 2.71
N PHE A 194 -16.19 6.69 2.14
CA PHE A 194 -15.40 7.13 1.01
C PHE A 194 -13.93 7.33 1.43
N PRO A 195 -12.93 6.71 0.77
CA PRO A 195 -11.54 6.81 1.18
C PRO A 195 -10.94 8.17 0.81
N ASN A 196 -9.98 8.63 1.62
CA ASN A 196 -9.10 9.75 1.28
C ASN A 196 -7.70 9.21 0.98
N LEU A 197 -7.36 9.15 -0.30
CA LEU A 197 -6.08 8.63 -0.79
C LEU A 197 -5.22 9.74 -1.41
N LYS A 198 -5.34 10.96 -0.88
CA LYS A 198 -4.59 12.12 -1.38
C LYS A 198 -3.08 11.85 -1.33
N ASN A 199 -2.39 12.11 -2.45
CA ASN A 199 -0.95 11.90 -2.64
C ASN A 199 -0.51 10.42 -2.69
N ILE A 200 -1.44 9.48 -2.77
CA ILE A 200 -1.13 8.06 -2.94
C ILE A 200 -1.10 7.74 -4.43
N THR A 201 -0.06 7.05 -4.88
CA THR A 201 0.01 6.50 -6.24
C THR A 201 -0.65 5.12 -6.25
N VAL A 202 -1.55 4.87 -7.20
CA VAL A 202 -2.21 3.57 -7.35
C VAL A 202 -1.65 2.82 -8.55
N ILE A 203 -1.42 1.53 -8.36
CA ILE A 203 -0.96 0.57 -9.36
C ILE A 203 -1.88 -0.64 -9.30
N VAL A 204 -2.33 -1.13 -10.46
CA VAL A 204 -3.18 -2.32 -10.57
C VAL A 204 -2.46 -3.36 -11.42
N GLU A 205 -2.24 -4.53 -10.83
CA GLU A 205 -1.69 -5.74 -11.46
C GLU A 205 -2.79 -6.79 -11.54
N GLY A 206 -2.92 -7.45 -12.69
CA GLY A 206 -3.89 -8.52 -12.89
C GLY A 206 -5.23 -8.05 -13.48
N ALA A 207 -5.36 -6.76 -13.82
CA ALA A 207 -6.62 -6.24 -14.37
C ALA A 207 -7.07 -7.04 -15.59
N ASN A 208 -8.24 -7.65 -15.49
CA ASN A 208 -8.81 -8.50 -16.53
C ASN A 208 -10.33 -8.38 -16.56
N ALA A 209 -10.94 -8.67 -17.69
CA ALA A 209 -12.39 -8.78 -17.84
C ALA A 209 -12.74 -9.70 -19.01
N GLY A 210 -13.99 -10.18 -19.03
CA GLY A 210 -14.44 -11.17 -20.02
C GLY A 210 -14.37 -10.72 -21.47
N ASN A 211 -14.39 -9.40 -21.73
CA ASN A 211 -14.25 -8.81 -23.07
C ASN A 211 -13.72 -7.36 -22.98
N ASN A 212 -13.32 -6.82 -24.14
CA ASN A 212 -12.74 -5.47 -24.21
C ASN A 212 -13.67 -4.37 -23.72
N ASP A 213 -14.96 -4.43 -24.03
CA ASP A 213 -15.92 -3.39 -23.61
C ASP A 213 -16.07 -3.35 -22.10
N GLN A 214 -16.14 -4.51 -21.46
CA GLN A 214 -16.18 -4.64 -20.02
C GLN A 214 -14.86 -4.16 -19.39
N PHE A 215 -13.73 -4.58 -19.93
CA PHE A 215 -12.41 -4.15 -19.46
C PHE A 215 -12.29 -2.61 -19.43
N PHE A 216 -12.63 -1.95 -20.55
CA PHE A 216 -12.55 -0.49 -20.60
C PHE A 216 -13.58 0.21 -19.71
N ALA A 217 -14.79 -0.34 -19.54
CA ALA A 217 -15.78 0.21 -18.64
C ALA A 217 -15.29 0.14 -17.17
N VAL A 218 -14.76 -1.01 -16.76
CA VAL A 218 -14.22 -1.23 -15.40
C VAL A 218 -12.95 -0.39 -15.18
N GLN A 219 -12.03 -0.36 -16.13
CA GLN A 219 -10.84 0.49 -16.06
C GLN A 219 -11.20 1.97 -15.89
N ASN A 220 -12.11 2.49 -16.71
CA ASN A 220 -12.55 3.89 -16.62
C ASN A 220 -13.21 4.19 -15.28
N PHE A 221 -14.06 3.27 -14.78
CA PHE A 221 -14.67 3.41 -13.47
C PHE A 221 -13.60 3.54 -12.37
N TRP A 222 -12.64 2.63 -12.30
CA TRP A 222 -11.63 2.65 -11.24
C TRP A 222 -10.70 3.87 -11.35
N ILE A 223 -10.30 4.26 -12.56
CA ILE A 223 -9.49 5.47 -12.75
C ILE A 223 -10.22 6.70 -12.22
N GLU A 224 -11.49 6.88 -12.55
CA GLU A 224 -12.28 8.03 -12.08
C GLU A 224 -12.58 7.93 -10.57
N TYR A 225 -12.82 6.74 -10.04
CA TYR A 225 -12.98 6.51 -8.60
C TYR A 225 -11.71 6.91 -7.83
N PHE A 226 -10.54 6.43 -8.25
CA PHE A 226 -9.27 6.79 -7.60
C PHE A 226 -8.98 8.29 -7.69
N LYS A 227 -9.22 8.92 -8.82
CA LYS A 227 -9.08 10.38 -8.94
C LYS A 227 -10.00 11.12 -7.96
N ALA A 228 -11.23 10.65 -7.78
CA ALA A 228 -12.16 11.24 -6.83
C ALA A 228 -11.69 11.10 -5.37
N THR A 229 -10.94 10.03 -5.02
CA THR A 229 -10.32 9.87 -3.70
C THR A 229 -9.09 10.77 -3.48
N GLY A 230 -8.64 11.47 -4.51
CA GLY A 230 -7.40 12.28 -4.50
C GLY A 230 -6.13 11.50 -4.81
N ALA A 231 -6.24 10.22 -5.18
CA ALA A 231 -5.10 9.40 -5.59
C ALA A 231 -4.64 9.73 -7.03
N SER A 232 -3.39 9.40 -7.32
CA SER A 232 -2.83 9.43 -8.67
C SER A 232 -2.81 8.02 -9.27
N ILE A 233 -3.42 7.86 -10.43
CA ILE A 233 -3.36 6.62 -11.21
C ILE A 233 -3.17 6.97 -12.68
N GLU A 234 -2.20 6.32 -13.32
CA GLU A 234 -1.95 6.43 -14.74
C GLU A 234 -2.48 5.18 -15.47
N LYS A 235 -2.93 5.33 -16.73
CA LYS A 235 -3.47 4.20 -17.48
C LYS A 235 -2.47 3.04 -17.65
N GLN A 236 -1.20 3.35 -17.79
CA GLN A 236 -0.13 2.36 -17.90
C GLN A 236 0.08 1.56 -16.60
N ASN A 237 -0.35 2.09 -15.46
CA ASN A 237 -0.30 1.43 -14.15
C ASN A 237 -1.57 0.61 -13.86
N TYR A 238 -2.42 0.39 -14.86
CA TYR A 238 -3.61 -0.46 -14.79
C TYR A 238 -3.54 -1.49 -15.89
N ALA A 239 -2.99 -2.65 -15.61
CA ALA A 239 -2.67 -3.66 -16.61
C ALA A 239 -2.92 -5.09 -16.11
N ALA A 240 -3.05 -6.01 -17.07
CA ALA A 240 -3.13 -7.44 -16.79
C ALA A 240 -1.80 -8.01 -16.29
N HIS A 241 -0.69 -7.40 -16.69
CA HIS A 241 0.65 -7.77 -16.22
C HIS A 241 1.59 -6.58 -16.32
N LEU A 242 2.28 -6.30 -15.21
CA LEU A 242 3.28 -5.25 -15.08
C LEU A 242 4.67 -5.86 -14.92
N THR A 243 5.65 -5.30 -15.61
CA THR A 243 7.05 -5.75 -15.58
C THR A 243 7.97 -4.78 -14.82
N GLU A 244 7.42 -3.65 -14.37
CA GLU A 244 8.18 -2.60 -13.66
C GLU A 244 7.38 -2.05 -12.47
N PHE A 245 8.14 -1.63 -11.42
CA PHE A 245 7.60 -1.01 -10.21
C PHE A 245 8.39 0.27 -9.85
#